data_9beaee863d320e014076d3f2a330eb2a
#
_entry.id   9beaee863d320e014076d3f2a330eb2a
#
_cell.length_a   1.000
_cell.length_b   1.000
_cell.length_c   1.000
_cell.angle_alpha   90.00
_cell.angle_beta   90.00
_cell.angle_gamma   90.00
#
_symmetry.space_group_name_H-M   'P 1'
#
loop_
_entity.id
_entity.type
_entity.pdbx_description
1 polymer ?
#
loop_
_entity_poly.entity_id
_entity_poly.type
_entity_poly.pdbx_seq_one_letter_code
_entity_poly.pdbx_strand_id
1 'polypeptide(L)'
;YGTDIAGGLSGVNNVRPVPGTGTNQQGDTPQEVVFLVTDGVDDKLIPKTGGSCDVNATYPLPTANSSTVRCQQPLDTTACTTIKNRGIRIAVLYTEYLPLPTESWYNSRIAQFNSPSSSTGTIAQRLQSCASPGLYASVQTGGDISAALTNLFIKVASSTASLMQ
;
A
#
# COMPACT_ATOMS: atom_id res chain seq x y z
N TYR A 1 -3.15 -7.93 -15.50
CA TYR A 1 -3.88 -6.73 -15.77
C TYR A 1 -3.99 -5.90 -14.54
N GLY A 2 -3.54 -5.40 -13.72
CA GLY A 2 -3.75 -4.56 -12.59
C GLY A 2 -3.11 -5.08 -11.33
N THR A 3 -2.86 -4.20 -10.38
CA THR A 3 -2.26 -4.54 -9.09
C THR A 3 -3.30 -4.32 -8.01
N ASP A 4 -3.93 -5.39 -7.52
CA ASP A 4 -4.86 -5.35 -6.38
C ASP A 4 -4.06 -5.39 -5.06
N ILE A 5 -3.56 -4.24 -4.64
CA ILE A 5 -2.75 -4.11 -3.41
C ILE A 5 -3.61 -4.42 -2.19
N ALA A 6 -4.83 -3.91 -2.15
CA ALA A 6 -5.76 -4.12 -1.02
C ALA A 6 -6.13 -5.60 -0.88
N GLY A 7 -6.39 -6.29 -2.00
CA GLY A 7 -6.61 -7.73 -2.03
C GLY A 7 -5.39 -8.53 -1.58
N GLY A 8 -4.20 -8.14 -2.03
CA GLY A 8 -2.93 -8.73 -1.60
C GLY A 8 -2.71 -8.61 -0.09
N LEU A 9 -2.92 -7.42 0.48
CA LEU A 9 -2.82 -7.20 1.93
C LEU A 9 -3.85 -8.02 2.71
N SER A 10 -5.08 -8.11 2.20
CA SER A 10 -6.12 -8.96 2.80
C SER A 10 -5.73 -10.43 2.77
N GLY A 11 -5.15 -10.90 1.66
CA GLY A 11 -4.59 -12.26 1.54
C GLY A 11 -3.49 -12.54 2.57
N VAL A 12 -2.54 -11.63 2.71
CA VAL A 12 -1.48 -11.71 3.74
C VAL A 12 -2.09 -11.78 5.13
N ASN A 13 -3.08 -10.93 5.43
CA ASN A 13 -3.75 -10.92 6.73
C ASN A 13 -4.39 -12.26 7.08
N ASN A 14 -4.96 -12.96 6.10
CA ASN A 14 -5.65 -14.23 6.30
C ASN A 14 -4.71 -15.41 6.59
N VAL A 15 -3.47 -15.36 6.09
CA VAL A 15 -2.51 -16.47 6.24
C VAL A 15 -1.49 -16.24 7.36
N ARG A 16 -1.40 -15.04 7.92
CA ARG A 16 -0.45 -14.74 8.98
C ARG A 16 -0.98 -15.16 10.35
N PRO A 17 -0.15 -15.80 11.20
CA PRO A 17 -0.51 -16.13 12.57
C PRO A 17 -0.73 -14.86 13.41
N VAL A 18 -1.14 -15.05 14.65
CA VAL A 18 -1.18 -13.97 15.64
C VAL A 18 0.27 -13.61 16.01
N PRO A 19 0.69 -12.34 15.86
CA PRO A 19 2.03 -11.92 16.20
C PRO A 19 2.26 -11.98 17.71
N GLY A 20 3.50 -12.26 18.10
CA GLY A 20 3.95 -12.13 19.48
C GLY A 20 4.55 -10.74 19.76
N THR A 21 5.05 -10.57 20.96
CA THR A 21 5.73 -9.35 21.41
C THR A 21 7.21 -9.31 21.04
N GLY A 22 7.79 -10.46 20.67
CA GLY A 22 9.17 -10.55 20.21
C GLY A 22 10.19 -10.25 21.31
N THR A 23 10.07 -10.89 22.47
CA THR A 23 10.96 -10.66 23.61
C THR A 23 12.35 -11.28 23.47
N ASN A 24 12.62 -12.03 22.39
CA ASN A 24 13.83 -12.83 22.18
C ASN A 24 14.08 -13.94 23.21
N GLN A 25 13.08 -14.31 23.98
CA GLN A 25 13.17 -15.47 24.86
C GLN A 25 12.90 -16.75 24.08
N GLN A 26 13.56 -17.84 24.48
CA GLN A 26 13.31 -19.14 23.86
C GLN A 26 11.83 -19.54 24.00
N GLY A 27 11.16 -19.84 22.88
CA GLY A 27 9.75 -20.21 22.85
C GLY A 27 8.79 -19.01 22.68
N ASP A 28 9.31 -17.79 22.58
CA ASP A 28 8.49 -16.62 22.32
C ASP A 28 7.97 -16.58 20.88
N THR A 29 6.79 -16.02 20.71
CA THR A 29 6.22 -15.77 19.37
C THR A 29 6.82 -14.48 18.83
N PRO A 30 7.44 -14.50 17.62
CA PRO A 30 8.08 -13.33 17.05
C PRO A 30 7.07 -12.25 16.69
N GLN A 31 7.54 -11.01 16.67
CA GLN A 31 6.81 -9.93 16.03
C GLN A 31 6.73 -10.15 14.52
N GLU A 32 5.63 -9.70 13.92
CA GLU A 32 5.47 -9.76 12.49
C GLU A 32 5.49 -8.37 11.86
N VAL A 33 6.16 -8.28 10.72
CA VAL A 33 6.22 -7.07 9.92
C VAL A 33 5.95 -7.41 8.45
N VAL A 34 5.00 -6.71 7.86
CA VAL A 34 4.73 -6.77 6.42
C VAL A 34 5.52 -5.66 5.73
N PHE A 35 6.34 -5.99 4.74
CA PHE A 35 6.97 -5.02 3.86
C PHE A 35 6.14 -4.86 2.60
N LEU A 36 5.62 -3.66 2.37
CA LEU A 36 4.89 -3.28 1.16
C LEU A 36 5.79 -2.38 0.31
N VAL A 37 6.18 -2.85 -0.86
CA VAL A 37 6.92 -2.08 -1.86
C VAL A 37 6.01 -1.86 -3.06
N THR A 38 5.68 -0.61 -3.38
CA THR A 38 4.65 -0.29 -4.37
C THR A 38 4.77 1.14 -4.91
N ASP A 39 4.20 1.39 -6.09
CA ASP A 39 3.93 2.72 -6.65
C ASP A 39 2.61 3.33 -6.13
N GLY A 40 1.85 2.57 -5.34
CA GLY A 40 0.68 3.03 -4.59
C GLY A 40 -0.64 3.12 -5.35
N VAL A 41 -0.66 2.76 -6.62
CA VAL A 41 -1.91 2.69 -7.38
C VAL A 41 -2.54 1.31 -7.24
N ASP A 42 -3.68 1.25 -6.56
CA ASP A 42 -4.53 0.07 -6.52
C ASP A 42 -5.33 0.01 -7.82
N ASP A 43 -5.10 -1.01 -8.62
CA ASP A 43 -5.67 -1.16 -9.97
C ASP A 43 -6.34 -2.52 -10.08
N LYS A 44 -7.65 -2.56 -9.93
CA LYS A 44 -8.40 -3.81 -9.83
C LYS A 44 -9.66 -3.82 -10.68
N LEU A 45 -10.14 -5.01 -10.96
CA LEU A 45 -11.48 -5.21 -11.53
C LEU A 45 -12.50 -5.34 -10.40
N ILE A 46 -13.58 -4.57 -10.52
CA ILE A 46 -14.69 -4.62 -9.59
C ILE A 46 -15.99 -4.92 -10.34
N PRO A 47 -17.02 -5.48 -9.70
CA PRO A 47 -18.36 -5.64 -10.29
C PRO A 47 -18.89 -4.27 -10.73
N LYS A 48 -19.51 -4.22 -11.92
CA LYS A 48 -20.13 -3.00 -12.46
C LYS A 48 -21.28 -2.50 -11.59
N THR A 49 -21.95 -3.42 -10.89
CA THR A 49 -23.04 -3.11 -9.96
C THR A 49 -22.60 -3.53 -8.57
N GLY A 50 -22.65 -2.63 -7.60
CA GLY A 50 -22.28 -2.89 -6.20
C GLY A 50 -20.78 -2.97 -5.91
N GLY A 51 -19.92 -2.76 -6.90
CA GLY A 51 -18.48 -2.63 -6.69
C GLY A 51 -18.12 -1.31 -6.00
N SER A 52 -17.19 -1.35 -5.06
CA SER A 52 -16.70 -0.14 -4.38
C SER A 52 -15.41 0.35 -5.04
N CYS A 53 -15.42 1.61 -5.45
CA CYS A 53 -14.27 2.32 -5.97
C CYS A 53 -14.34 3.77 -5.49
N ASP A 54 -13.21 4.31 -5.06
CA ASP A 54 -13.16 5.71 -4.65
C ASP A 54 -13.41 6.64 -5.86
N VAL A 55 -14.23 7.64 -5.63
CA VAL A 55 -14.45 8.87 -6.40
C VAL A 55 -14.13 8.79 -7.91
N ASN A 56 -15.12 8.43 -8.72
CA ASN A 56 -15.03 8.51 -10.20
C ASN A 56 -13.82 7.81 -10.85
N ALA A 57 -13.18 6.90 -10.11
CA ALA A 57 -12.01 6.18 -10.58
C ALA A 57 -12.37 4.94 -11.41
N THR A 58 -13.66 4.69 -11.63
CA THR A 58 -14.15 3.58 -12.45
C THR A 58 -14.22 3.94 -13.91
N TYR A 59 -13.91 2.99 -14.77
CA TYR A 59 -14.12 3.13 -16.21
C TYR A 59 -14.39 1.78 -16.87
N PRO A 60 -15.15 1.78 -17.99
CA PRO A 60 -15.53 0.54 -18.67
C PRO A 60 -14.29 -0.13 -19.28
N LEU A 61 -14.31 -1.45 -19.26
CA LEU A 61 -13.38 -2.24 -20.06
C LEU A 61 -13.72 -2.13 -21.56
N PRO A 62 -12.74 -2.35 -22.46
CA PRO A 62 -12.97 -2.30 -23.90
C PRO A 62 -14.00 -3.31 -24.44
N THR A 63 -14.37 -4.32 -23.65
CA THR A 63 -15.35 -5.35 -24.02
C THR A 63 -16.76 -4.92 -23.61
N ALA A 64 -17.63 -4.72 -24.58
CA ALA A 64 -18.98 -4.18 -24.41
C ALA A 64 -19.93 -4.95 -23.46
N ASN A 65 -19.60 -6.19 -23.11
CA ASN A 65 -20.43 -7.09 -22.26
C ASN A 65 -19.77 -7.44 -20.92
N SER A 66 -18.81 -6.65 -20.45
CA SER A 66 -18.16 -6.94 -19.18
C SER A 66 -19.10 -6.63 -18.01
N SER A 67 -19.32 -7.62 -17.13
CA SER A 67 -19.97 -7.44 -15.83
C SER A 67 -19.08 -6.71 -14.82
N THR A 68 -17.85 -6.39 -15.20
CA THR A 68 -16.84 -5.71 -14.39
C THR A 68 -16.41 -4.40 -15.00
N VAL A 69 -15.92 -3.51 -14.16
CA VAL A 69 -15.25 -2.26 -14.53
C VAL A 69 -13.88 -2.23 -13.87
N ARG A 70 -12.96 -1.47 -14.43
CA ARG A 70 -11.65 -1.23 -13.84
C ARG A 70 -11.72 -0.07 -12.86
N CYS A 71 -11.14 -0.25 -11.69
CA CYS A 71 -10.97 0.78 -10.68
C CYS A 71 -9.48 1.06 -10.50
N GLN A 72 -9.06 2.31 -10.74
CA GLN A 72 -7.71 2.79 -10.44
C GLN A 72 -7.80 3.90 -9.41
N GLN A 73 -7.25 3.66 -8.22
CA GLN A 73 -7.36 4.58 -7.08
C GLN A 73 -6.09 4.50 -6.21
N PRO A 74 -5.85 5.47 -5.33
CA PRO A 74 -4.88 5.29 -4.26
C PRO A 74 -5.29 4.12 -3.37
N LEU A 75 -4.32 3.47 -2.74
CA LEU A 75 -4.54 2.33 -1.84
C LEU A 75 -5.68 2.60 -0.84
N ASP A 76 -6.63 1.68 -0.78
CA ASP A 76 -7.61 1.62 0.32
C ASP A 76 -6.91 1.12 1.59
N THR A 77 -6.86 1.98 2.61
CA THR A 77 -6.13 1.73 3.86
C THR A 77 -6.88 0.83 4.85
N THR A 78 -8.07 0.35 4.51
CA THR A 78 -8.88 -0.53 5.37
C THR A 78 -8.13 -1.81 5.71
N ALA A 79 -7.52 -2.46 4.70
CA ALA A 79 -6.71 -3.66 4.90
C ALA A 79 -5.49 -3.39 5.80
N CYS A 80 -4.84 -2.23 5.63
CA CYS A 80 -3.72 -1.82 6.49
C CYS A 80 -4.16 -1.66 7.95
N THR A 81 -5.31 -1.04 8.18
CA THR A 81 -5.88 -0.86 9.52
C THR A 81 -6.18 -2.22 10.16
N THR A 82 -6.77 -3.15 9.41
CA THR A 82 -7.06 -4.50 9.87
C THR A 82 -5.79 -5.23 10.30
N ILE A 83 -4.72 -5.17 9.50
CA ILE A 83 -3.42 -5.78 9.80
C ILE A 83 -2.81 -5.16 11.07
N LYS A 84 -2.79 -3.82 11.15
CA LYS A 84 -2.24 -3.10 12.32
C LYS A 84 -3.01 -3.39 13.60
N ASN A 85 -4.33 -3.53 13.55
CA ASN A 85 -5.17 -3.86 14.72
C ASN A 85 -4.90 -5.26 15.27
N ARG A 86 -4.28 -6.14 14.49
CA ARG A 86 -3.80 -7.45 14.96
C ARG A 86 -2.42 -7.39 15.62
N GLY A 87 -1.78 -6.22 15.68
CA GLY A 87 -0.41 -6.06 16.18
C GLY A 87 0.68 -6.30 15.13
N ILE A 88 0.33 -6.55 13.87
CA ILE A 88 1.28 -6.70 12.77
C ILE A 88 1.71 -5.33 12.29
N ARG A 89 3.01 -5.06 12.23
CA ARG A 89 3.52 -3.78 11.72
C ARG A 89 3.59 -3.80 10.19
N ILE A 90 3.43 -2.64 9.57
CA ILE A 90 3.56 -2.47 8.12
C ILE A 90 4.66 -1.47 7.85
N ALA A 91 5.70 -1.91 7.14
CA ALA A 91 6.76 -1.07 6.61
C ALA A 91 6.49 -0.82 5.13
N VAL A 92 6.39 0.45 4.73
CA VAL A 92 6.04 0.84 3.36
C VAL A 92 7.23 1.52 2.70
N LEU A 93 7.65 1.00 1.55
CA LEU A 93 8.53 1.68 0.61
C LEU A 93 7.72 2.10 -0.62
N TYR A 94 7.55 3.40 -0.76
CA TYR A 94 6.88 4.02 -1.90
C TYR A 94 7.91 4.34 -3.00
N THR A 95 7.77 3.71 -4.16
CA THR A 95 8.47 4.14 -5.37
C THR A 95 7.61 5.21 -6.04
N GLU A 96 8.04 6.48 -5.97
CA GLU A 96 7.21 7.62 -6.34
C GLU A 96 6.70 7.50 -7.78
N TYR A 97 5.39 7.65 -7.92
CA TYR A 97 4.74 7.55 -9.22
C TYR A 97 5.20 8.70 -10.12
N LEU A 98 5.84 8.37 -11.24
CA LEU A 98 6.38 9.34 -12.17
C LEU A 98 5.24 10.11 -12.86
N PRO A 99 5.18 11.45 -12.74
CA PRO A 99 4.25 12.25 -13.53
C PRO A 99 4.53 12.13 -15.02
N LEU A 100 3.49 11.81 -15.80
CA LEU A 100 3.56 11.66 -17.25
C LEU A 100 2.62 12.67 -17.95
N PRO A 101 2.94 13.98 -17.91
CA PRO A 101 2.02 15.04 -18.32
C PRO A 101 1.62 15.01 -19.81
N THR A 102 2.38 14.32 -20.64
CA THR A 102 2.07 14.12 -22.07
C THR A 102 1.17 12.90 -22.33
N GLU A 103 0.99 12.03 -21.31
CA GLU A 103 0.18 10.81 -21.44
C GLU A 103 -1.27 11.07 -21.08
N SER A 104 -2.17 10.87 -22.03
CA SER A 104 -3.61 11.12 -21.85
C SER A 104 -4.24 10.22 -20.78
N TRP A 105 -3.76 8.97 -20.67
CA TRP A 105 -4.19 8.03 -19.65
C TRP A 105 -3.81 8.52 -18.25
N TYR A 106 -2.54 8.89 -18.05
CA TYR A 106 -2.07 9.45 -16.78
C TYR A 106 -2.92 10.68 -16.40
N ASN A 107 -3.06 11.64 -17.31
CA ASN A 107 -3.78 12.89 -17.05
C ASN A 107 -5.25 12.67 -16.68
N SER A 108 -5.90 11.69 -17.29
CA SER A 108 -7.32 11.42 -17.05
C SER A 108 -7.58 10.50 -15.84
N ARG A 109 -6.60 9.70 -15.39
CA ARG A 109 -6.82 8.62 -14.42
C ARG A 109 -5.99 8.74 -13.15
N ILE A 110 -4.72 9.11 -13.26
CA ILE A 110 -3.76 9.06 -12.16
C ILE A 110 -3.42 10.45 -11.61
N ALA A 111 -3.31 11.46 -12.49
CA ALA A 111 -2.85 12.80 -12.11
C ALA A 111 -3.64 13.40 -10.93
N GLN A 112 -4.95 13.14 -10.87
CA GLN A 112 -5.81 13.59 -9.76
C GLN A 112 -5.37 13.06 -8.38
N PHE A 113 -4.75 11.87 -8.34
CA PHE A 113 -4.26 11.23 -7.12
C PHE A 113 -2.79 11.52 -6.83
N ASN A 114 -2.06 11.98 -7.84
CA ASN A 114 -0.65 12.34 -7.74
C ASN A 114 -0.44 13.83 -7.45
N SER A 115 -1.51 14.56 -7.19
CA SER A 115 -1.49 15.98 -6.85
C SER A 115 -1.68 16.18 -5.35
N PRO A 116 -0.96 17.14 -4.73
CA PRO A 116 -1.16 17.51 -3.33
C PRO A 116 -2.57 18.04 -3.00
N SER A 117 -3.32 18.49 -4.01
CA SER A 117 -4.67 19.03 -3.86
C SER A 117 -5.79 18.01 -3.99
N SER A 118 -5.48 16.70 -4.09
CA SER A 118 -6.51 15.66 -4.19
C SER A 118 -7.39 15.61 -2.95
N SER A 119 -8.70 15.64 -3.13
CA SER A 119 -9.69 15.54 -2.04
C SER A 119 -9.73 14.16 -1.38
N THR A 120 -9.26 13.12 -2.06
CA THR A 120 -9.23 11.74 -1.56
C THR A 120 -7.91 11.37 -0.89
N GLY A 121 -7.00 12.34 -0.74
CA GLY A 121 -5.61 12.14 -0.36
C GLY A 121 -4.75 11.76 -1.57
N THR A 122 -3.48 12.08 -1.52
CA THR A 122 -2.52 11.68 -2.54
C THR A 122 -2.14 10.20 -2.36
N ILE A 123 -1.58 9.58 -3.40
CA ILE A 123 -1.00 8.24 -3.33
C ILE A 123 -0.02 8.15 -2.14
N ALA A 124 0.88 9.13 -2.00
CA ALA A 124 1.86 9.19 -0.91
C ALA A 124 1.18 9.24 0.48
N GLN A 125 0.11 10.04 0.65
CA GLN A 125 -0.61 10.16 1.92
C GLN A 125 -1.29 8.85 2.33
N ARG A 126 -1.91 8.15 1.38
CA ARG A 126 -2.54 6.85 1.65
C ARG A 126 -1.51 5.80 2.05
N LEU A 127 -0.37 5.75 1.35
CA LEU A 127 0.71 4.84 1.69
C LEU A 127 1.35 5.18 3.04
N GLN A 128 1.53 6.46 3.35
CA GLN A 128 2.02 6.90 4.66
C GLN A 128 1.04 6.52 5.77
N SER A 129 -0.27 6.67 5.55
CA SER A 129 -1.32 6.24 6.49
C SER A 129 -1.37 4.71 6.67
N CYS A 130 -1.05 3.94 5.63
CA CYS A 130 -0.92 2.48 5.70
C CYS A 130 0.25 2.05 6.57
N ALA A 131 1.38 2.73 6.49
CA ALA A 131 2.57 2.40 7.25
C ALA A 131 2.33 2.49 8.77
N SER A 132 3.06 1.68 9.52
CA SER A 132 3.20 1.85 10.96
C SER A 132 4.07 3.07 11.28
N PRO A 133 3.93 3.71 12.46
CA PRO A 133 4.69 4.90 12.82
C PRO A 133 6.20 4.72 12.59
N GLY A 134 6.80 5.67 11.86
CA GLY A 134 8.24 5.67 11.52
C GLY A 134 8.67 4.67 10.42
N LEU A 135 7.78 3.83 9.92
CA LEU A 135 8.08 2.77 8.94
C LEU A 135 7.62 3.11 7.51
N TYR A 136 7.66 4.38 7.14
CA TYR A 136 7.43 4.84 5.77
C TYR A 136 8.72 5.39 5.19
N ALA A 137 9.00 5.05 3.95
CA ALA A 137 10.06 5.64 3.13
C ALA A 137 9.55 5.84 1.70
N SER A 138 10.04 6.86 1.02
CA SER A 138 9.81 7.07 -0.42
C SER A 138 11.12 7.16 -1.18
N VAL A 139 11.09 6.71 -2.42
CA VAL A 139 12.21 6.79 -3.36
C VAL A 139 11.71 7.37 -4.68
N GLN A 140 12.35 8.44 -5.12
CA GLN A 140 12.08 9.03 -6.42
C GLN A 140 12.58 8.15 -7.56
N THR A 141 12.04 8.34 -8.76
CA THR A 141 12.50 7.67 -9.98
C THR A 141 14.00 7.89 -10.17
N GLY A 142 14.73 6.79 -10.32
CA GLY A 142 16.19 6.80 -10.41
C GLY A 142 16.95 6.80 -9.07
N GLY A 143 16.23 6.83 -7.95
CA GLY A 143 16.81 6.69 -6.61
C GLY A 143 17.20 5.25 -6.26
N ASP A 144 17.98 5.11 -5.19
CA ASP A 144 18.46 3.79 -4.74
C ASP A 144 17.40 3.07 -3.88
N ILE A 145 16.62 2.22 -4.53
CA ILE A 145 15.59 1.38 -3.88
C ILE A 145 16.22 0.42 -2.87
N SER A 146 17.41 -0.12 -3.18
CA SER A 146 18.10 -1.07 -2.31
C SER A 146 18.53 -0.42 -1.00
N ALA A 147 19.14 0.78 -1.08
CA ALA A 147 19.52 1.53 0.10
C ALA A 147 18.31 1.94 0.94
N ALA A 148 17.21 2.38 0.31
CA ALA A 148 15.99 2.76 1.00
C ALA A 148 15.35 1.57 1.72
N LEU A 149 15.28 0.40 1.06
CA LEU A 149 14.77 -0.83 1.65
C LEU A 149 15.64 -1.31 2.82
N THR A 150 16.96 -1.27 2.66
CA THR A 150 17.91 -1.59 3.73
C THR A 150 17.72 -0.70 4.95
N ASN A 151 17.62 0.61 4.73
CA ASN A 151 17.39 1.57 5.82
C ASN A 151 16.05 1.32 6.53
N LEU A 152 15.01 0.99 5.76
CA LEU A 152 13.69 0.66 6.32
C LEU A 152 13.76 -0.63 7.15
N PHE A 153 14.48 -1.64 6.69
CA PHE A 153 14.71 -2.88 7.43
C PHE A 153 15.46 -2.63 8.75
N ILE A 154 16.52 -1.82 8.73
CA ILE A 154 17.26 -1.43 9.94
C ILE A 154 16.33 -0.73 10.95
N LYS A 155 15.45 0.17 10.50
CA LYS A 155 14.47 0.84 11.36
C LYS A 155 13.50 -0.17 11.99
N VAL A 156 13.03 -1.15 11.23
CA VAL A 156 12.18 -2.23 11.75
C VAL A 156 12.90 -3.00 12.84
N ALA A 157 14.12 -3.44 12.58
CA ALA A 157 14.91 -4.24 13.53
C ALA A 157 15.25 -3.44 14.80
N SER A 158 15.68 -2.19 14.67
CA SER A 158 16.06 -1.34 15.82
C SER A 158 14.86 -0.93 16.69
N SER A 159 13.70 -0.69 16.09
CA SER A 159 12.48 -0.34 16.85
C SER A 159 11.91 -1.52 17.65
N THR A 160 12.26 -2.75 17.29
CA THR A 160 11.93 -3.94 18.09
C THR A 160 12.81 -4.02 19.33
N ALA A 161 14.09 -3.70 19.22
CA ALA A 161 15.02 -3.72 20.34
C ALA A 161 14.74 -2.64 21.41
N SER A 162 14.16 -1.51 21.04
CA SER A 162 13.85 -0.40 21.96
C SER A 162 12.63 -0.65 22.87
N LEU A 163 11.80 -1.65 22.59
CA LEU A 163 10.67 -2.03 23.43
C LEU A 163 11.09 -2.98 24.59
N MET A 164 12.37 -3.34 24.67
CA MET A 164 12.92 -4.27 25.64
C MET A 164 13.74 -3.59 26.77
N GLN A 165 13.75 -2.26 26.83
CA GLN A 165 14.32 -1.47 27.91
C GLN A 165 13.20 -0.83 28.73
#